data_04b61695e3780f63f35467c0af98cad0
#
_entry.id   04b61695e3780f63f35467c0af98cad0
#
_cell.length_a   1.000
_cell.length_b   1.000
_cell.length_c   1.000
_cell.angle_alpha   90.00
_cell.angle_beta   90.00
_cell.angle_gamma   90.00
#
_symmetry.space_group_name_H-M   'P 1'
#
loop_
_entity.id
_entity.type
_entity.pdbx_description
1 polymer ?
#
loop_
_entity_poly.entity_id
_entity_poly.type
_entity_poly.pdbx_seq_one_letter_code
_entity_poly.pdbx_strand_id
1 'polypeptide(L)' 'MIQLELSDSEKHHLIEALESYLSDLRYEIADTDSLDFREKLKEKKAALEKVLAALKTSA' A
#
# COMPACT_ATOMS: atom_id res chain seq x y z
N MET A 1 -13.49 -6.91 -11.66
CA MET A 1 -12.04 -6.71 -11.56
C MET A 1 -11.65 -5.38 -12.21
N ILE A 2 -10.77 -4.65 -11.56
CA ILE A 2 -10.33 -3.35 -12.06
C ILE A 2 -9.22 -3.55 -13.09
N GLN A 3 -9.39 -2.92 -14.26
CA GLN A 3 -8.32 -2.82 -15.25
C GLN A 3 -7.88 -1.37 -15.30
N LEU A 4 -6.57 -1.14 -15.20
CA LEU A 4 -6.03 0.20 -15.15
C LEU A 4 -4.78 0.27 -16.02
N GLU A 5 -4.81 1.14 -17.02
CA GLU A 5 -3.66 1.37 -17.87
C GLU A 5 -2.89 2.57 -17.37
N LEU A 6 -1.61 2.37 -17.09
CA LEU A 6 -0.74 3.41 -16.57
C LEU A 6 0.48 3.56 -17.45
N SER A 7 0.90 4.80 -17.69
CA SER A 7 2.19 5.07 -18.29
C SER A 7 3.30 4.70 -17.29
N ASP A 8 4.53 4.59 -17.77
CA ASP A 8 5.66 4.29 -16.88
C ASP A 8 5.81 5.37 -15.81
N SER A 9 5.60 6.62 -16.16
CA SER A 9 5.67 7.72 -15.21
C SER A 9 4.57 7.62 -14.14
N GLU A 10 3.35 7.35 -14.56
CA GLU A 10 2.23 7.20 -13.63
C GLU A 10 2.45 6.03 -12.68
N LYS A 11 2.92 4.91 -13.20
CA LYS A 11 3.25 3.74 -12.41
C LYS A 11 4.31 4.05 -11.37
N HIS A 12 5.36 4.78 -11.76
CA HIS A 12 6.44 5.18 -10.87
C HIS A 12 5.92 6.04 -9.72
N HIS A 13 5.10 7.04 -10.03
CA HIS A 13 4.52 7.90 -9.01
C HIS A 13 3.63 7.14 -8.05
N LEU A 14 2.86 6.19 -8.55
CA LEU A 14 1.98 5.38 -7.71
C LEU A 14 2.79 4.47 -6.79
N ILE A 15 3.85 3.86 -7.30
CA ILE A 15 4.75 3.03 -6.49
C ILE A 15 5.35 3.86 -5.35
N GLU A 16 5.87 5.05 -5.66
CA GLU A 16 6.42 5.93 -4.63
C GLU A 16 5.39 6.30 -3.57
N ALA A 17 4.19 6.66 -3.99
CA ALA A 17 3.12 7.03 -3.08
C ALA A 17 2.75 5.88 -2.15
N LEU A 18 2.63 4.68 -2.69
CA LEU A 18 2.30 3.50 -1.90
C LEU A 18 3.40 3.14 -0.93
N GLU A 19 4.66 3.21 -1.36
CA GLU A 19 5.79 2.92 -0.48
C GLU A 19 5.88 3.91 0.67
N SER A 20 5.67 5.19 0.39
CA SER A 20 5.67 6.23 1.42
C SER A 20 4.53 6.02 2.41
N TYR A 21 3.33 5.77 1.90
CA TYR A 21 2.16 5.54 2.76
C TYR A 21 2.33 4.30 3.63
N LEU A 22 2.85 3.22 3.05
CA LEU A 22 3.07 1.98 3.80
C LEU A 22 4.11 2.15 4.90
N SER A 23 5.13 2.98 4.66
CA SER A 23 6.11 3.30 5.69
C SER A 23 5.44 3.98 6.88
N ASP A 24 4.60 4.98 6.62
CA ASP A 24 3.86 5.68 7.67
C ASP A 24 2.90 4.74 8.39
N LEU A 25 2.25 3.85 7.64
CA LEU A 25 1.29 2.91 8.18
C LEU A 25 1.93 1.94 9.17
N ARG A 26 3.17 1.53 8.92
CA ARG A 26 3.92 0.66 9.84
C ARG A 26 4.10 1.32 11.19
N TYR A 27 4.39 2.62 11.22
CA TYR A 27 4.52 3.37 12.46
C TYR A 27 3.18 3.46 13.19
N GLU A 28 2.10 3.70 12.46
CA GLU A 28 0.76 3.74 13.07
C GLU A 28 0.39 2.40 13.69
N ILE A 29 0.70 1.30 13.03
CA ILE A 29 0.43 -0.05 13.55
C ILE A 29 1.22 -0.28 14.83
N ALA A 30 2.47 0.15 14.88
CA ALA A 30 3.32 -0.01 16.06
C ALA A 30 2.86 0.85 17.23
N ASP A 31 2.31 2.05 16.95
CA ASP A 31 1.95 3.02 17.97
C ASP A 31 0.56 2.85 18.55
N THR A 32 -0.35 2.18 17.84
CA THR A 32 -1.72 2.09 18.32
C THR A 32 -1.87 1.07 19.45
N ASP A 33 -2.61 1.46 20.47
CA ASP A 33 -2.95 0.58 21.60
C ASP A 33 -4.28 -0.16 21.36
N SER A 34 -5.06 0.28 20.38
CA SER A 34 -6.35 -0.33 20.09
C SER A 34 -6.15 -1.57 19.21
N LEU A 35 -6.57 -2.72 19.71
CA LEU A 35 -6.47 -3.98 18.99
C LEU A 35 -7.32 -3.96 17.72
N ASP A 36 -8.55 -3.48 17.83
CA ASP A 36 -9.46 -3.40 16.69
C ASP A 36 -8.93 -2.49 15.60
N PHE A 37 -8.40 -1.33 15.99
CA PHE A 37 -7.84 -0.38 15.04
C PHE A 37 -6.59 -0.95 14.37
N ARG A 38 -5.74 -1.63 15.15
CA ARG A 38 -4.55 -2.30 14.62
C ARG A 38 -4.91 -3.32 13.55
N GLU A 39 -5.96 -4.11 13.78
CA GLU A 39 -6.39 -5.10 12.80
C GLU A 39 -6.86 -4.45 11.50
N LYS A 40 -7.57 -3.34 11.58
CA LYS A 40 -7.98 -2.57 10.41
C LYS A 40 -6.78 -2.02 9.64
N LEU A 41 -5.78 -1.52 10.35
CA LEU A 41 -4.56 -1.01 9.71
C LEU A 41 -3.77 -2.13 9.02
N LYS A 42 -3.71 -3.30 9.64
CA LYS A 42 -3.04 -4.46 9.04
C LYS A 42 -3.75 -4.93 7.78
N GLU A 43 -5.07 -4.91 7.78
CA GLU A 43 -5.87 -5.26 6.61
C GLU A 43 -5.59 -4.29 5.45
N LYS A 44 -5.57 -3.00 5.75
CA LYS A 44 -5.24 -1.96 4.77
C LYS A 44 -3.82 -2.16 4.23
N LYS A 45 -2.88 -2.44 5.12
CA LYS A 45 -1.49 -2.68 4.75
C LYS A 45 -1.38 -3.86 3.77
N ALA A 46 -2.05 -4.97 4.08
CA ALA A 46 -2.01 -6.15 3.22
C ALA A 46 -2.58 -5.87 1.83
N ALA A 47 -3.69 -5.13 1.77
CA ALA A 47 -4.31 -4.76 0.50
C ALA A 47 -3.38 -3.89 -0.35
N LEU A 48 -2.75 -2.90 0.27
CA LEU A 48 -1.85 -1.99 -0.43
C LEU A 48 -0.54 -2.67 -0.85
N GLU A 49 -0.04 -3.57 -0.02
CA GLU A 49 1.15 -4.36 -0.39
C GLU A 49 0.90 -5.25 -1.60
N LYS A 50 -0.31 -5.80 -1.69
CA LYS A 50 -0.71 -6.61 -2.85
C LYS A 50 -0.70 -5.76 -4.12
N VAL A 51 -1.26 -4.56 -4.06
CA VAL A 51 -1.27 -3.63 -5.21
C VAL A 51 0.15 -3.23 -5.59
N LEU A 52 0.98 -2.90 -4.60
CA LEU A 52 2.36 -2.50 -4.84
C LEU A 52 3.15 -3.61 -5.52
N ALA A 53 3.00 -4.84 -5.04
CA ALA A 53 3.68 -5.99 -5.65
C ALA A 53 3.26 -6.18 -7.11
N ALA A 54 1.96 -6.03 -7.39
CA ALA A 54 1.45 -6.14 -8.75
C ALA A 54 2.04 -5.05 -9.67
N LEU A 55 2.17 -3.83 -9.16
CA LEU A 55 2.78 -2.73 -9.92
C LEU A 55 4.25 -2.98 -10.22
N LYS A 56 4.99 -3.52 -9.26
CA LYS A 56 6.42 -3.78 -9.44
C LYS A 56 6.70 -4.94 -10.39
N THR A 57 5.78 -5.90 -10.49
CA THR A 57 5.97 -7.07 -11.35
C THR A 57 5.35 -6.90 -12.73
N SER A 58 4.58 -5.86 -12.96
CA SER A 58 3.99 -5.63 -14.28
C SER A 58 5.06 -5.11 -15.23
N ALA A 59 5.04 -5.64 -16.43
CA ALA A 59 5.98 -5.26 -17.46
C ALA A 59 5.59 -3.93 -18.11
#